data_bccdc6077ee480587e4d92a037ef3d1c
#
_entry.id   bccdc6077ee480587e4d92a037ef3d1c
#
_cell.length_a   1.000
_cell.length_b   1.000
_cell.length_c   1.000
_cell.angle_alpha   90.00
_cell.angle_beta   90.00
_cell.angle_gamma   90.00
#
_symmetry.space_group_name_H-M   'P 1'
#
loop_
_entity.id
_entity.type
_entity.pdbx_description
1 polymer ?
#
loop_
_entity_poly.entity_id
_entity_poly.type
_entity_poly.pdbx_seq_one_letter_code
_entity_poly.pdbx_strand_id
1 'polypeptide(L)'
;MLRTTTFAASLALIGSIAHADTLTFYTAGPGGLADALADAFQAETGITVNVFQGTTGQVMARLEAEEANPQADIVVSASWGSADDMHERGLLLEYTSAHAEMIPDFLKHSHYAAQGVSALAMVWNNQSDVPRPSEWADLTDEVYRDLITMPDPSQSGAAFDLVAGLEASIGEEAWDLLAALAENDMIVPGPNAAALNPVLQGAKAVVFGAVDYISYGQAASGETIEVITPASGTVIAPRPMMILQSTQNPDAAKAFVDFVLSDTGQALVAETFLMPARTDIDGLRPGINDLTVIDVDADAVMARRDEIISRFNETVINR
;
A
#
# COMPACT_ATOMS: atom_id res chain seq x y z
N MET A 1 -13.58 83.76 11.21
CA MET A 1 -12.65 82.87 10.55
C MET A 1 -12.76 81.50 11.19
N LEU A 2 -13.57 80.61 10.64
CA LEU A 2 -13.72 79.23 11.11
C LEU A 2 -12.72 78.35 10.36
N ARG A 3 -11.82 77.66 11.06
CA ARG A 3 -10.93 76.67 10.51
C ARG A 3 -11.59 75.27 10.63
N THR A 4 -11.97 74.69 9.48
CA THR A 4 -12.47 73.32 9.38
C THR A 4 -11.28 72.39 9.31
N THR A 5 -11.12 71.51 10.29
CA THR A 5 -10.10 70.44 10.35
C THR A 5 -10.72 69.19 9.78
N THR A 6 -10.24 68.73 8.62
CA THR A 6 -10.66 67.48 7.97
C THR A 6 -9.84 66.35 8.58
N PHE A 7 -10.50 65.40 9.25
CA PHE A 7 -9.89 64.16 9.75
C PHE A 7 -9.93 63.11 8.61
N ALA A 8 -8.79 62.74 8.06
CA ALA A 8 -8.66 61.64 7.16
C ALA A 8 -8.56 60.31 7.93
N ALA A 9 -9.58 59.50 7.87
CA ALA A 9 -9.56 58.12 8.40
C ALA A 9 -8.84 57.19 7.42
N SER A 10 -7.64 56.78 7.76
CA SER A 10 -6.91 55.73 7.02
C SER A 10 -7.47 54.37 7.40
N LEU A 11 -8.17 53.73 6.46
CA LEU A 11 -8.62 52.32 6.54
C LEU A 11 -7.39 51.43 6.30
N ALA A 12 -6.82 50.86 7.34
CA ALA A 12 -5.80 49.83 7.21
C ALA A 12 -6.50 48.52 6.77
N LEU A 13 -6.32 48.11 5.51
CA LEU A 13 -6.62 46.74 5.06
C LEU A 13 -5.60 45.82 5.75
N ILE A 14 -6.04 45.12 6.78
CA ILE A 14 -5.32 43.96 7.32
C ILE A 14 -5.58 42.85 6.31
N GLY A 15 -4.67 42.69 5.36
CA GLY A 15 -4.61 41.52 4.51
C GLY A 15 -4.28 40.32 5.39
N SER A 16 -5.24 39.41 5.60
CA SER A 16 -4.96 38.10 6.14
C SER A 16 -3.96 37.44 5.18
N ILE A 17 -2.72 37.26 5.64
CA ILE A 17 -1.78 36.37 4.98
C ILE A 17 -2.41 34.98 5.18
N ALA A 18 -3.08 34.48 4.14
CA ALA A 18 -3.43 33.05 4.10
C ALA A 18 -2.09 32.30 4.16
N HIS A 19 -1.77 31.71 5.29
CA HIS A 19 -0.77 30.67 5.33
C HIS A 19 -1.34 29.60 4.39
N ALA A 20 -0.62 29.28 3.33
CA ALA A 20 -0.92 28.10 2.55
C ALA A 20 -0.71 26.92 3.49
N ASP A 21 -1.80 26.26 3.88
CA ASP A 21 -1.72 25.07 4.71
C ASP A 21 -0.84 24.06 4.00
N THR A 22 0.09 23.48 4.72
CA THR A 22 1.00 22.45 4.19
C THR A 22 0.66 21.14 4.87
N LEU A 23 0.38 20.12 4.08
CA LEU A 23 0.08 18.77 4.53
C LEU A 23 1.30 17.87 4.34
N THR A 24 1.59 17.00 5.29
CA THR A 24 2.65 15.99 5.19
C THR A 24 2.04 14.60 5.06
N PHE A 25 2.29 13.97 3.92
CA PHE A 25 1.76 12.67 3.53
C PHE A 25 2.86 11.60 3.46
N TYR A 26 2.80 10.61 4.37
CA TYR A 26 3.70 9.44 4.36
C TYR A 26 3.00 8.25 3.70
N THR A 27 3.66 7.61 2.74
CA THR A 27 3.04 6.52 2.01
C THR A 27 3.97 5.36 1.71
N ALA A 28 3.43 4.15 1.83
CA ALA A 28 4.01 2.91 1.30
C ALA A 28 3.37 2.51 -0.05
N GLY A 29 2.63 3.43 -0.67
CA GLY A 29 2.01 3.26 -1.98
C GLY A 29 2.96 3.51 -3.15
N PRO A 30 2.45 3.42 -4.39
CA PRO A 30 3.20 3.83 -5.57
C PRO A 30 3.59 5.31 -5.51
N GLY A 31 4.88 5.63 -5.70
CA GLY A 31 5.36 7.01 -5.66
C GLY A 31 4.69 7.91 -6.69
N GLY A 32 4.53 7.43 -7.92
CA GLY A 32 3.82 8.16 -8.95
C GLY A 32 2.36 8.47 -8.62
N LEU A 33 1.66 7.60 -7.87
CA LEU A 33 0.32 7.89 -7.37
C LEU A 33 0.33 8.98 -6.29
N ALA A 34 1.28 8.89 -5.36
CA ALA A 34 1.38 9.88 -4.28
C ALA A 34 1.61 11.28 -4.83
N ASP A 35 2.53 11.41 -5.81
CA ASP A 35 2.81 12.67 -6.49
C ASP A 35 1.59 13.17 -7.28
N ALA A 36 0.92 12.29 -8.04
CA ALA A 36 -0.27 12.65 -8.81
C ALA A 36 -1.43 13.13 -7.91
N LEU A 37 -1.66 12.45 -6.78
CA LEU A 37 -2.67 12.87 -5.79
C LEU A 37 -2.30 14.22 -5.15
N ALA A 38 -1.02 14.41 -4.79
CA ALA A 38 -0.54 15.65 -4.20
C ALA A 38 -0.70 16.84 -5.17
N ASP A 39 -0.28 16.67 -6.43
CA ASP A 39 -0.36 17.71 -7.46
C ASP A 39 -1.82 18.07 -7.78
N ALA A 40 -2.68 17.06 -7.95
CA ALA A 40 -4.08 17.28 -8.26
C ALA A 40 -4.83 17.94 -7.08
N PHE A 41 -4.57 17.50 -5.85
CA PHE A 41 -5.13 18.12 -4.64
C PHE A 41 -4.67 19.57 -4.48
N GLN A 42 -3.38 19.83 -4.68
CA GLN A 42 -2.84 21.19 -4.64
C GLN A 42 -3.46 22.09 -5.73
N ALA A 43 -3.67 21.56 -6.94
CA ALA A 43 -4.31 22.30 -8.01
C ALA A 43 -5.77 22.67 -7.69
N GLU A 44 -6.50 21.81 -6.99
CA GLU A 44 -7.90 22.01 -6.61
C GLU A 44 -8.05 22.95 -5.41
N THR A 45 -7.19 22.78 -4.39
CA THR A 45 -7.37 23.43 -3.07
C THR A 45 -6.38 24.55 -2.77
N GLY A 46 -5.23 24.58 -3.47
CA GLY A 46 -4.11 25.46 -3.15
C GLY A 46 -3.26 24.98 -1.95
N ILE A 47 -3.62 23.87 -1.31
CA ILE A 47 -2.86 23.29 -0.20
C ILE A 47 -1.68 22.48 -0.74
N THR A 48 -0.47 22.79 -0.26
CA THR A 48 0.74 22.06 -0.65
C THR A 48 0.84 20.73 0.10
N VAL A 49 1.14 19.64 -0.59
CA VAL A 49 1.34 18.32 0.02
C VAL A 49 2.81 17.91 -0.09
N ASN A 50 3.47 17.73 1.05
CA ASN A 50 4.82 17.17 1.12
C ASN A 50 4.73 15.65 1.22
N VAL A 51 5.25 14.94 0.23
CA VAL A 51 5.22 13.49 0.17
C VAL A 51 6.52 12.90 0.71
N PHE A 52 6.41 11.91 1.60
CA PHE A 52 7.47 10.97 1.92
C PHE A 52 7.03 9.57 1.49
N GLN A 53 7.75 8.98 0.56
CA GLN A 53 7.51 7.62 0.10
C GLN A 53 8.57 6.66 0.65
N GLY A 54 8.13 5.50 1.14
CA GLY A 54 8.99 4.43 1.60
C GLY A 54 8.32 3.07 1.51
N THR A 55 8.97 2.04 2.04
CA THR A 55 8.29 0.76 2.32
C THR A 55 7.45 0.88 3.58
N THR A 56 6.52 -0.05 3.83
CA THR A 56 5.74 -0.09 5.09
C THR A 56 6.67 -0.01 6.30
N GLY A 57 7.73 -0.83 6.34
CA GLY A 57 8.69 -0.81 7.44
C GLY A 57 9.41 0.53 7.61
N GLN A 58 9.78 1.20 6.50
CA GLN A 58 10.42 2.52 6.55
C GLN A 58 9.46 3.61 7.04
N VAL A 59 8.21 3.58 6.61
CA VAL A 59 7.17 4.52 7.07
C VAL A 59 6.93 4.36 8.56
N MET A 60 6.73 3.12 9.04
CA MET A 60 6.48 2.84 10.46
C MET A 60 7.69 3.22 11.33
N ALA A 61 8.91 2.86 10.94
CA ALA A 61 10.13 3.24 11.66
C ALA A 61 10.33 4.75 11.73
N ARG A 62 9.94 5.48 10.68
CA ARG A 62 10.01 6.93 10.68
C ARG A 62 9.00 7.55 11.62
N LEU A 63 7.76 7.07 11.64
CA LEU A 63 6.73 7.52 12.59
C LEU A 63 7.18 7.32 14.04
N GLU A 64 7.77 6.17 14.34
CA GLU A 64 8.33 5.87 15.66
C GLU A 64 9.49 6.81 16.02
N ALA A 65 10.42 7.05 15.10
CA ALA A 65 11.52 7.98 15.32
C ALA A 65 11.07 9.43 15.54
N GLU A 66 9.92 9.80 15.00
CA GLU A 66 9.31 11.14 15.10
C GLU A 66 8.27 11.25 16.23
N GLU A 67 8.07 10.21 17.05
CA GLU A 67 7.03 10.18 18.10
C GLU A 67 7.08 11.41 19.02
N ALA A 68 8.29 11.87 19.39
CA ALA A 68 8.47 13.05 20.24
C ALA A 68 8.19 14.39 19.52
N ASN A 69 8.19 14.40 18.19
CA ASN A 69 7.92 15.58 17.36
C ASN A 69 7.30 15.13 16.03
N PRO A 70 6.03 14.72 16.02
CA PRO A 70 5.34 14.19 14.86
C PRO A 70 5.34 15.16 13.68
N GLN A 71 5.63 14.66 12.47
CA GLN A 71 5.70 15.47 11.25
C GLN A 71 4.58 15.10 10.26
N ALA A 72 4.11 13.86 10.28
CA ALA A 72 3.11 13.40 9.35
C ALA A 72 1.70 13.81 9.79
N ASP A 73 0.87 14.18 8.83
CA ASP A 73 -0.56 14.41 8.99
C ASP A 73 -1.36 13.17 8.56
N ILE A 74 -0.95 12.55 7.44
CA ILE A 74 -1.62 11.40 6.85
C ILE A 74 -0.60 10.29 6.56
N VAL A 75 -1.04 9.06 6.76
CA VAL A 75 -0.26 7.85 6.45
C VAL A 75 -1.08 6.92 5.58
N VAL A 76 -0.45 6.35 4.54
CA VAL A 76 -0.95 5.18 3.80
C VAL A 76 0.03 4.04 3.99
N SER A 77 -0.44 2.94 4.56
CA SER A 77 0.30 1.68 4.68
C SER A 77 -0.01 0.72 3.54
N ALA A 78 0.78 -0.33 3.39
CA ALA A 78 0.49 -1.47 2.50
C ALA A 78 0.11 -2.73 3.29
N SER A 79 -0.30 -2.58 4.54
CA SER A 79 -0.86 -3.64 5.38
C SER A 79 -1.99 -3.07 6.24
N TRP A 80 -3.13 -3.78 6.24
CA TRP A 80 -4.32 -3.37 7.01
C TRP A 80 -4.05 -3.39 8.50
N GLY A 81 -3.45 -4.46 9.01
CA GLY A 81 -3.14 -4.62 10.43
C GLY A 81 -2.21 -3.54 11.01
N SER A 82 -1.48 -2.79 10.18
CA SER A 82 -0.76 -1.61 10.68
C SER A 82 -1.68 -0.47 11.08
N ALA A 83 -2.86 -0.35 10.45
CA ALA A 83 -3.86 0.64 10.85
C ALA A 83 -4.62 0.18 12.10
N ASP A 84 -4.88 -1.12 12.23
CA ASP A 84 -5.49 -1.71 13.43
C ASP A 84 -4.59 -1.46 14.66
N ASP A 85 -3.28 -1.79 14.59
CA ASP A 85 -2.31 -1.50 15.67
C ASP A 85 -2.29 -0.01 16.05
N MET A 86 -2.22 0.88 15.05
CA MET A 86 -2.21 2.31 15.31
C MET A 86 -3.54 2.81 15.91
N HIS A 87 -4.66 2.24 15.52
CA HIS A 87 -5.98 2.54 16.10
C HIS A 87 -6.05 2.08 17.56
N GLU A 88 -5.66 0.86 17.88
CA GLU A 88 -5.64 0.32 19.25
C GLU A 88 -4.76 1.16 20.18
N ARG A 89 -3.66 1.70 19.66
CA ARG A 89 -2.78 2.61 20.39
C ARG A 89 -3.29 4.05 20.51
N GLY A 90 -4.46 4.36 19.92
CA GLY A 90 -5.08 5.68 19.97
C GLY A 90 -4.32 6.74 19.16
N LEU A 91 -3.61 6.35 18.12
CA LEU A 91 -2.77 7.23 17.29
C LEU A 91 -3.51 7.84 16.10
N LEU A 92 -4.77 7.45 15.86
CA LEU A 92 -5.55 7.84 14.69
C LEU A 92 -6.67 8.81 15.05
N LEU A 93 -6.91 9.80 14.20
CA LEU A 93 -8.05 10.71 14.27
C LEU A 93 -9.28 10.01 13.67
N GLU A 94 -10.39 10.03 14.40
CA GLU A 94 -11.67 9.52 13.88
C GLU A 94 -12.17 10.42 12.76
N TYR A 95 -12.33 9.83 11.56
CA TYR A 95 -12.91 10.50 10.41
C TYR A 95 -13.45 9.52 9.38
N THR A 96 -14.68 9.76 8.94
CA THR A 96 -15.32 9.02 7.84
C THR A 96 -15.67 9.99 6.73
N SER A 97 -15.08 9.78 5.54
CA SER A 97 -15.38 10.55 4.34
C SER A 97 -16.81 10.30 3.84
N ALA A 98 -17.44 11.33 3.30
CA ALA A 98 -18.74 11.17 2.62
C ALA A 98 -18.64 10.26 1.38
N HIS A 99 -17.45 10.13 0.77
CA HIS A 99 -17.21 9.24 -0.36
C HIS A 99 -17.01 7.77 0.04
N ALA A 100 -16.95 7.45 1.34
CA ALA A 100 -16.77 6.09 1.83
C ALA A 100 -18.03 5.22 1.74
N GLU A 101 -19.18 5.76 1.31
CA GLU A 101 -20.43 4.99 1.16
C GLU A 101 -20.27 3.84 0.15
N MET A 102 -19.53 4.07 -0.95
CA MET A 102 -19.28 3.10 -2.02
C MET A 102 -18.10 2.17 -1.75
N ILE A 103 -17.47 2.29 -0.57
CA ILE A 103 -16.39 1.39 -0.13
C ILE A 103 -17.02 0.21 0.64
N PRO A 104 -16.69 -1.05 0.29
CA PRO A 104 -17.11 -2.22 1.06
C PRO A 104 -16.76 -2.13 2.54
N ASP A 105 -17.58 -2.69 3.43
CA ASP A 105 -17.41 -2.57 4.88
C ASP A 105 -16.06 -3.13 5.37
N PHE A 106 -15.54 -4.19 4.75
CA PHE A 106 -14.24 -4.77 5.08
C PHE A 106 -13.03 -3.93 4.64
N LEU A 107 -13.26 -2.84 3.89
CA LEU A 107 -12.23 -1.90 3.44
C LEU A 107 -12.32 -0.53 4.14
N LYS A 108 -13.12 -0.41 5.19
CA LYS A 108 -13.29 0.85 5.94
C LYS A 108 -13.50 0.60 7.43
N HIS A 109 -13.05 1.56 8.21
CA HIS A 109 -13.23 1.69 9.66
C HIS A 109 -13.56 3.15 9.99
N SER A 110 -14.01 3.45 11.22
CA SER A 110 -14.28 4.84 11.64
C SER A 110 -13.05 5.75 11.68
N HIS A 111 -11.83 5.19 11.63
CA HIS A 111 -10.56 5.92 11.72
C HIS A 111 -9.69 5.80 10.46
N TYR A 112 -10.02 4.92 9.53
CA TYR A 112 -9.28 4.71 8.29
C TYR A 112 -10.14 4.05 7.22
N ALA A 113 -9.77 4.24 5.97
CA ALA A 113 -10.37 3.56 4.83
C ALA A 113 -9.30 3.19 3.81
N ALA A 114 -9.53 2.16 3.02
CA ALA A 114 -8.61 1.82 1.96
C ALA A 114 -8.52 2.96 0.92
N GLN A 115 -7.30 3.35 0.55
CA GLN A 115 -7.04 4.18 -0.61
C GLN A 115 -7.28 3.40 -1.91
N GLY A 116 -6.88 2.14 -1.91
CA GLY A 116 -7.00 1.18 -2.98
C GLY A 116 -6.54 -0.18 -2.49
N VAL A 117 -6.62 -1.20 -3.34
CA VAL A 117 -6.32 -2.59 -2.98
C VAL A 117 -5.34 -3.18 -4.00
N SER A 118 -4.35 -3.91 -3.53
CA SER A 118 -3.53 -4.82 -4.34
C SER A 118 -3.85 -6.27 -3.99
N ALA A 119 -3.53 -7.19 -4.89
CA ALA A 119 -3.49 -8.61 -4.57
C ALA A 119 -2.05 -9.13 -4.72
N LEU A 120 -1.78 -10.26 -4.11
CA LEU A 120 -0.52 -10.96 -4.25
C LEU A 120 -0.65 -11.98 -5.37
N ALA A 121 0.37 -12.09 -6.21
CA ALA A 121 0.32 -12.93 -7.38
C ALA A 121 1.68 -13.59 -7.65
N MET A 122 1.68 -14.62 -8.46
CA MET A 122 2.89 -15.04 -9.15
C MET A 122 3.10 -14.11 -10.34
N VAL A 123 4.35 -13.72 -10.60
CA VAL A 123 4.73 -13.00 -11.81
C VAL A 123 5.74 -13.82 -12.58
N TRP A 124 5.32 -14.29 -13.72
CA TRP A 124 6.12 -15.18 -14.56
C TRP A 124 6.66 -14.46 -15.80
N ASN A 125 7.95 -14.61 -16.04
CA ASN A 125 8.57 -14.15 -17.28
C ASN A 125 8.23 -15.15 -18.41
N ASN A 126 7.38 -14.75 -19.35
CA ASN A 126 6.88 -15.58 -20.43
C ASN A 126 7.91 -15.89 -21.54
N GLN A 127 9.13 -15.33 -21.43
CA GLN A 127 10.28 -15.67 -22.26
C GLN A 127 11.25 -16.62 -21.54
N SER A 128 10.95 -17.04 -20.30
CA SER A 128 11.75 -18.04 -19.60
C SER A 128 11.52 -19.44 -20.17
N ASP A 129 12.51 -20.32 -20.02
CA ASP A 129 12.44 -21.71 -20.49
C ASP A 129 11.63 -22.65 -19.57
N VAL A 130 11.06 -22.10 -18.45
CA VAL A 130 10.26 -22.90 -17.52
C VAL A 130 8.77 -22.81 -17.84
N PRO A 131 7.98 -23.86 -17.50
CA PRO A 131 6.54 -23.85 -17.69
C PRO A 131 5.87 -22.65 -17.00
N ARG A 132 4.72 -22.23 -17.53
CA ARG A 132 3.85 -21.27 -16.85
C ARG A 132 3.27 -21.92 -15.59
N PRO A 133 3.51 -21.38 -14.37
CA PRO A 133 2.87 -21.89 -13.16
C PRO A 133 1.37 -21.51 -13.13
N SER A 134 0.58 -22.22 -12.35
CA SER A 134 -0.84 -21.99 -12.14
C SER A 134 -1.22 -21.91 -10.65
N GLU A 135 -0.45 -22.58 -9.81
CA GLU A 135 -0.66 -22.66 -8.37
C GLU A 135 0.64 -22.35 -7.61
N TRP A 136 0.50 -21.91 -6.34
CA TRP A 136 1.66 -21.63 -5.50
C TRP A 136 2.61 -22.82 -5.39
N ALA A 137 2.04 -24.03 -5.27
CA ALA A 137 2.79 -25.26 -5.09
C ALA A 137 3.57 -25.69 -6.36
N ASP A 138 3.18 -25.24 -7.56
CA ASP A 138 3.91 -25.57 -8.79
C ASP A 138 5.37 -25.11 -8.72
N LEU A 139 5.64 -24.03 -7.98
CA LEU A 139 6.98 -23.47 -7.84
C LEU A 139 7.93 -24.32 -6.98
N THR A 140 7.43 -25.38 -6.34
CA THR A 140 8.27 -26.35 -5.62
C THR A 140 8.91 -27.40 -6.55
N ASP A 141 8.46 -27.47 -7.81
CA ASP A 141 9.06 -28.37 -8.81
C ASP A 141 10.51 -27.96 -9.10
N GLU A 142 11.39 -28.97 -9.29
CA GLU A 142 12.82 -28.77 -9.55
C GLU A 142 13.09 -27.93 -10.82
N VAL A 143 12.15 -27.88 -11.76
CA VAL A 143 12.27 -27.05 -12.98
C VAL A 143 12.41 -25.55 -12.66
N TYR A 144 11.93 -25.10 -11.49
CA TYR A 144 12.06 -23.70 -11.02
C TYR A 144 13.27 -23.47 -10.11
N ARG A 145 14.14 -24.46 -9.89
CA ARG A 145 15.32 -24.33 -9.02
C ARG A 145 16.19 -23.15 -9.44
N ASP A 146 16.56 -22.30 -8.45
CA ASP A 146 17.32 -21.04 -8.61
C ASP A 146 16.66 -20.01 -9.54
N LEU A 147 15.35 -20.13 -9.81
CA LEU A 147 14.63 -19.24 -10.72
C LEU A 147 13.50 -18.43 -10.03
N ILE A 148 13.38 -18.54 -8.72
CA ILE A 148 12.31 -17.91 -7.93
C ILE A 148 12.87 -16.76 -7.11
N THR A 149 12.09 -15.69 -7.02
CA THR A 149 12.28 -14.60 -6.06
C THR A 149 11.03 -14.41 -5.19
N MET A 150 11.18 -13.83 -4.02
CA MET A 150 10.08 -13.43 -3.14
C MET A 150 10.40 -12.08 -2.49
N PRO A 151 9.43 -11.16 -2.34
CA PRO A 151 9.63 -9.96 -1.54
C PRO A 151 9.82 -10.30 -0.05
N ASP A 152 10.67 -9.55 0.64
CA ASP A 152 10.95 -9.71 2.06
C ASP A 152 9.75 -9.28 2.93
N PRO A 153 9.14 -10.19 3.70
CA PRO A 153 8.00 -9.87 4.57
C PRO A 153 8.32 -8.84 5.67
N SER A 154 9.59 -8.68 6.05
CA SER A 154 10.00 -7.68 7.03
C SER A 154 9.99 -6.27 6.46
N GLN A 155 10.09 -6.12 5.12
CA GLN A 155 10.17 -4.86 4.41
C GLN A 155 8.90 -4.54 3.61
N SER A 156 8.10 -5.54 3.26
CA SER A 156 6.85 -5.40 2.51
C SER A 156 5.67 -5.88 3.34
N GLY A 157 4.76 -4.96 3.71
CA GLY A 157 3.53 -5.32 4.43
C GLY A 157 2.69 -6.32 3.64
N ALA A 158 2.55 -6.13 2.32
CA ALA A 158 1.81 -7.05 1.47
C ALA A 158 2.43 -8.47 1.42
N ALA A 159 3.77 -8.57 1.40
CA ALA A 159 4.42 -9.88 1.45
C ALA A 159 4.24 -10.55 2.83
N PHE A 160 4.22 -9.76 3.91
CA PHE A 160 3.85 -10.24 5.23
C PHE A 160 2.41 -10.78 5.25
N ASP A 161 1.46 -10.02 4.72
CA ASP A 161 0.05 -10.41 4.64
C ASP A 161 -0.13 -11.71 3.83
N LEU A 162 0.68 -11.94 2.78
CA LEU A 162 0.66 -13.21 2.04
C LEU A 162 1.12 -14.39 2.90
N VAL A 163 2.26 -14.26 3.58
CA VAL A 163 2.79 -15.35 4.44
C VAL A 163 1.78 -15.69 5.54
N ALA A 164 1.26 -14.67 6.20
CA ALA A 164 0.29 -14.82 7.27
C ALA A 164 -1.05 -15.38 6.76
N GLY A 165 -1.51 -14.95 5.60
CA GLY A 165 -2.73 -15.45 4.97
C GLY A 165 -2.63 -16.90 4.53
N LEU A 166 -1.49 -17.31 3.96
CA LEU A 166 -1.24 -18.71 3.64
C LEU A 166 -1.22 -19.56 4.93
N GLU A 167 -0.52 -19.11 5.99
CA GLU A 167 -0.55 -19.82 7.28
C GLU A 167 -1.97 -19.93 7.84
N ALA A 168 -2.76 -18.86 7.79
CA ALA A 168 -4.14 -18.87 8.27
C ALA A 168 -5.03 -19.83 7.46
N SER A 169 -4.81 -19.95 6.16
CA SER A 169 -5.60 -20.77 5.24
C SER A 169 -5.25 -22.26 5.29
N ILE A 170 -3.95 -22.59 5.27
CA ILE A 170 -3.47 -23.97 5.13
C ILE A 170 -2.53 -24.42 6.26
N GLY A 171 -2.38 -23.61 7.32
CA GLY A 171 -1.64 -24.00 8.52
C GLY A 171 -0.17 -24.31 8.25
N GLU A 172 0.30 -25.45 8.81
CA GLU A 172 1.69 -25.89 8.65
C GLU A 172 2.09 -26.14 7.19
N GLU A 173 1.15 -26.49 6.31
CA GLU A 173 1.44 -26.69 4.88
C GLU A 173 1.96 -25.42 4.20
N ALA A 174 1.64 -24.23 4.73
CA ALA A 174 2.23 -22.96 4.25
C ALA A 174 3.73 -22.90 4.54
N TRP A 175 4.15 -23.38 5.71
CA TRP A 175 5.56 -23.41 6.10
C TRP A 175 6.33 -24.49 5.36
N ASP A 176 5.70 -25.65 5.09
CA ASP A 176 6.26 -26.69 4.24
C ASP A 176 6.47 -26.17 2.80
N LEU A 177 5.49 -25.42 2.25
CA LEU A 177 5.60 -24.75 0.96
C LEU A 177 6.81 -23.77 0.94
N LEU A 178 6.91 -22.88 1.91
CA LEU A 178 8.00 -21.90 2.00
C LEU A 178 9.36 -22.59 2.17
N ALA A 179 9.42 -23.67 2.93
CA ALA A 179 10.61 -24.48 3.09
C ALA A 179 11.03 -25.12 1.75
N ALA A 180 10.10 -25.71 1.01
CA ALA A 180 10.36 -26.30 -0.29
C ALA A 180 10.80 -25.25 -1.34
N LEU A 181 10.23 -24.05 -1.32
CA LEU A 181 10.69 -22.94 -2.16
C LEU A 181 12.13 -22.51 -1.82
N ALA A 182 12.48 -22.49 -0.54
CA ALA A 182 13.85 -22.20 -0.12
C ALA A 182 14.81 -23.35 -0.50
N GLU A 183 14.37 -24.62 -0.47
CA GLU A 183 15.13 -25.77 -1.01
C GLU A 183 15.31 -25.70 -2.53
N ASN A 184 14.42 -25.00 -3.23
CA ASN A 184 14.56 -24.65 -4.63
C ASN A 184 15.41 -23.39 -4.87
N ASP A 185 16.25 -23.00 -3.91
CA ASP A 185 17.15 -21.86 -4.02
C ASP A 185 16.41 -20.52 -4.32
N MET A 186 15.18 -20.36 -3.79
CA MET A 186 14.45 -19.11 -3.86
C MET A 186 15.23 -18.01 -3.12
N ILE A 187 15.35 -16.82 -3.72
CA ILE A 187 16.00 -15.67 -3.10
C ILE A 187 14.99 -14.62 -2.62
N VAL A 188 15.35 -13.92 -1.53
CA VAL A 188 14.57 -12.85 -0.91
C VAL A 188 15.41 -11.56 -0.93
N PRO A 189 15.44 -10.83 -2.05
CA PRO A 189 16.41 -9.73 -2.25
C PRO A 189 16.01 -8.41 -1.58
N GLY A 190 14.81 -8.31 -0.98
CA GLY A 190 14.32 -7.11 -0.32
C GLY A 190 12.86 -6.78 -0.67
N PRO A 191 12.46 -5.50 -0.77
CA PRO A 191 11.08 -5.11 -1.04
C PRO A 191 10.60 -5.52 -2.45
N ASN A 192 9.30 -5.31 -2.74
CA ASN A 192 8.63 -5.78 -3.95
C ASN A 192 9.39 -5.50 -5.25
N ALA A 193 9.90 -4.29 -5.44
CA ALA A 193 10.67 -3.93 -6.65
C ALA A 193 11.98 -4.72 -6.76
N ALA A 194 12.66 -4.99 -5.64
CA ALA A 194 13.90 -5.77 -5.64
C ALA A 194 13.65 -7.24 -6.00
N ALA A 195 12.50 -7.80 -5.62
CA ALA A 195 12.10 -9.15 -6.00
C ALA A 195 11.69 -9.24 -7.48
N LEU A 196 11.04 -8.21 -8.03
CA LEU A 196 10.60 -8.20 -9.43
C LEU A 196 11.74 -7.98 -10.42
N ASN A 197 12.71 -7.12 -10.11
CA ASN A 197 13.78 -6.74 -11.02
C ASN A 197 14.55 -7.92 -11.65
N PRO A 198 14.97 -8.97 -10.91
CA PRO A 198 15.66 -10.12 -11.51
C PRO A 198 14.80 -10.88 -12.54
N VAL A 199 13.46 -10.87 -12.37
CA VAL A 199 12.53 -11.50 -13.31
C VAL A 199 12.38 -10.66 -14.58
N LEU A 200 12.29 -9.33 -14.46
CA LEU A 200 12.27 -8.41 -15.61
C LEU A 200 13.57 -8.49 -16.41
N GLN A 201 14.70 -8.70 -15.75
CA GLN A 201 16.01 -8.83 -16.38
C GLN A 201 16.28 -10.23 -16.96
N GLY A 202 15.36 -11.19 -16.77
CA GLY A 202 15.52 -12.58 -17.20
C GLY A 202 16.55 -13.39 -16.41
N ALA A 203 17.06 -12.87 -15.30
CA ALA A 203 17.95 -13.61 -14.39
C ALA A 203 17.20 -14.61 -13.50
N LYS A 204 15.92 -14.39 -13.29
CA LYS A 204 14.97 -15.27 -12.61
C LYS A 204 13.71 -15.40 -13.48
N ALA A 205 12.92 -16.43 -13.21
CA ALA A 205 11.74 -16.73 -14.01
C ALA A 205 10.42 -16.31 -13.33
N VAL A 206 10.34 -16.39 -12.01
CA VAL A 206 9.08 -16.19 -11.29
C VAL A 206 9.30 -15.41 -10.00
N VAL A 207 8.36 -14.49 -9.70
CA VAL A 207 8.19 -13.94 -8.35
C VAL A 207 7.07 -14.71 -7.67
N PHE A 208 7.32 -15.26 -6.48
CA PHE A 208 6.32 -15.75 -5.55
C PHE A 208 5.83 -14.59 -4.68
N GLY A 209 4.54 -14.25 -4.74
CA GLY A 209 3.95 -13.23 -3.87
C GLY A 209 4.31 -11.78 -4.24
N ALA A 210 4.40 -11.47 -5.53
CA ALA A 210 4.52 -10.09 -6.00
C ALA A 210 3.24 -9.31 -5.73
N VAL A 211 3.35 -8.01 -5.40
CA VAL A 211 2.22 -7.11 -5.51
C VAL A 211 1.89 -6.89 -6.98
N ASP A 212 0.66 -7.18 -7.34
CA ASP A 212 0.20 -7.30 -8.72
C ASP A 212 0.22 -5.99 -9.52
N TYR A 213 -0.15 -4.86 -8.92
CA TYR A 213 -0.24 -3.57 -9.61
C TYR A 213 1.08 -3.13 -10.25
N ILE A 214 2.24 -3.39 -9.60
CA ILE A 214 3.56 -3.08 -10.18
C ILE A 214 3.75 -3.88 -11.45
N SER A 215 3.42 -5.16 -11.40
CA SER A 215 3.62 -6.08 -12.51
C SER A 215 2.66 -5.83 -13.66
N TYR A 216 1.39 -5.47 -13.39
CA TYR A 216 0.47 -5.00 -14.43
C TYR A 216 0.99 -3.75 -15.13
N GLY A 217 1.55 -2.79 -14.37
CA GLY A 217 2.17 -1.58 -14.93
C GLY A 217 3.38 -1.90 -15.81
N GLN A 218 4.23 -2.83 -15.40
CA GLN A 218 5.37 -3.29 -16.21
C GLN A 218 4.91 -4.02 -17.49
N ALA A 219 3.94 -4.93 -17.38
CA ALA A 219 3.37 -5.61 -18.54
C ALA A 219 2.73 -4.63 -19.53
N ALA A 220 1.98 -3.63 -19.04
CA ALA A 220 1.42 -2.56 -19.86
C ALA A 220 2.49 -1.69 -20.55
N SER A 221 3.68 -1.58 -19.94
CA SER A 221 4.85 -0.90 -20.50
C SER A 221 5.63 -1.74 -21.49
N GLY A 222 5.22 -3.00 -21.75
CA GLY A 222 5.80 -3.89 -22.75
C GLY A 222 6.79 -4.92 -22.20
N GLU A 223 6.91 -5.05 -20.87
CA GLU A 223 7.71 -6.13 -20.28
C GLU A 223 7.08 -7.50 -20.53
N THR A 224 7.92 -8.51 -20.70
CA THR A 224 7.52 -9.89 -21.08
C THR A 224 7.16 -10.71 -19.85
N ILE A 225 6.23 -10.21 -19.05
CA ILE A 225 5.75 -10.87 -17.84
C ILE A 225 4.24 -11.08 -17.87
N GLU A 226 3.77 -12.06 -17.12
CA GLU A 226 2.37 -12.36 -16.89
C GLU A 226 2.09 -12.39 -15.38
N VAL A 227 1.00 -11.73 -14.97
CA VAL A 227 0.50 -11.76 -13.58
C VAL A 227 -0.47 -12.92 -13.47
N ILE A 228 -0.20 -13.85 -12.56
CA ILE A 228 -0.95 -15.09 -12.39
C ILE A 228 -1.48 -15.15 -10.96
N THR A 229 -2.79 -15.14 -10.83
CA THR A 229 -3.47 -15.36 -9.56
C THR A 229 -3.84 -16.83 -9.45
N PRO A 230 -3.39 -17.55 -8.40
CA PRO A 230 -3.71 -18.97 -8.23
C PRO A 230 -5.21 -19.21 -8.02
N ALA A 231 -5.73 -20.30 -8.55
CA ALA A 231 -7.13 -20.70 -8.35
C ALA A 231 -7.40 -21.16 -6.91
N SER A 232 -6.38 -21.68 -6.22
CA SER A 232 -6.42 -22.00 -4.78
C SER A 232 -6.63 -20.77 -3.88
N GLY A 233 -6.40 -19.59 -4.42
CA GLY A 233 -6.65 -18.33 -3.76
C GLY A 233 -5.39 -17.51 -3.48
N THR A 234 -5.62 -16.23 -3.22
CA THR A 234 -4.59 -15.26 -2.85
C THR A 234 -5.07 -14.31 -1.77
N VAL A 235 -4.14 -13.59 -1.19
CA VAL A 235 -4.42 -12.53 -0.22
C VAL A 235 -4.54 -11.19 -0.95
N ILE A 236 -5.50 -10.39 -0.55
CA ILE A 236 -5.54 -8.98 -0.90
C ILE A 236 -4.81 -8.17 0.16
N ALA A 237 -4.17 -7.10 -0.26
CA ALA A 237 -3.51 -6.13 0.61
C ALA A 237 -4.17 -4.76 0.44
N PRO A 238 -5.21 -4.46 1.22
CA PRO A 238 -5.80 -3.14 1.26
C PRO A 238 -4.79 -2.13 1.78
N ARG A 239 -4.86 -0.90 1.26
CA ARG A 239 -3.97 0.20 1.63
C ARG A 239 -4.70 1.17 2.53
N PRO A 240 -4.68 0.97 3.87
CA PRO A 240 -5.37 1.86 4.79
C PRO A 240 -4.75 3.25 4.75
N MET A 241 -5.60 4.24 4.59
CA MET A 241 -5.29 5.66 4.66
C MET A 241 -5.81 6.20 5.98
N MET A 242 -4.91 6.76 6.79
CA MET A 242 -5.11 7.15 8.16
C MET A 242 -4.76 8.62 8.36
N ILE A 243 -5.57 9.35 9.13
CA ILE A 243 -5.20 10.67 9.66
C ILE A 243 -4.59 10.47 11.04
N LEU A 244 -3.43 11.03 11.29
CA LEU A 244 -2.80 10.92 12.60
C LEU A 244 -3.47 11.84 13.63
N GLN A 245 -3.64 11.32 14.87
CA GLN A 245 -4.17 12.09 15.99
C GLN A 245 -3.29 13.31 16.32
N SER A 246 -2.00 13.25 15.99
CA SER A 246 -1.02 14.31 16.21
C SER A 246 -1.06 15.44 15.18
N THR A 247 -1.85 15.32 14.12
CA THR A 247 -1.90 16.34 13.04
C THR A 247 -2.22 17.73 13.59
N GLN A 248 -1.50 18.71 13.07
CA GLN A 248 -1.79 20.13 13.34
C GLN A 248 -2.72 20.73 12.26
N ASN A 249 -3.03 19.97 11.20
CA ASN A 249 -3.80 20.40 10.04
C ASN A 249 -5.02 19.48 9.79
N PRO A 250 -5.89 19.24 10.80
CA PRO A 250 -6.94 18.21 10.70
C PRO A 250 -7.95 18.49 9.57
N ASP A 251 -8.26 19.74 9.27
CA ASP A 251 -9.21 20.08 8.20
C ASP A 251 -8.59 19.84 6.81
N ALA A 252 -7.31 20.16 6.61
CA ALA A 252 -6.59 19.85 5.39
C ALA A 252 -6.41 18.34 5.21
N ALA A 253 -6.14 17.59 6.29
CA ALA A 253 -6.02 16.15 6.27
C ALA A 253 -7.34 15.47 5.88
N LYS A 254 -8.48 15.91 6.44
CA LYS A 254 -9.82 15.42 6.05
C LYS A 254 -10.13 15.74 4.59
N ALA A 255 -9.84 16.96 4.14
CA ALA A 255 -10.04 17.35 2.74
C ALA A 255 -9.21 16.48 1.79
N PHE A 256 -7.97 16.12 2.16
CA PHE A 256 -7.15 15.22 1.35
C PHE A 256 -7.71 13.80 1.31
N VAL A 257 -8.21 13.27 2.43
CA VAL A 257 -8.89 11.96 2.47
C VAL A 257 -10.14 11.98 1.58
N ASP A 258 -10.96 13.04 1.65
CA ASP A 258 -12.13 13.21 0.78
C ASP A 258 -11.73 13.27 -0.69
N PHE A 259 -10.67 14.01 -1.03
CA PHE A 259 -10.15 14.10 -2.38
C PHE A 259 -9.67 12.73 -2.90
N VAL A 260 -8.88 11.99 -2.11
CA VAL A 260 -8.39 10.65 -2.51
C VAL A 260 -9.55 9.68 -2.77
N LEU A 261 -10.63 9.79 -2.00
CA LEU A 261 -11.83 8.95 -2.15
C LEU A 261 -12.86 9.52 -3.13
N SER A 262 -12.63 10.69 -3.72
CA SER A 262 -13.47 11.27 -4.79
C SER A 262 -13.32 10.50 -6.10
N ASP A 263 -14.17 10.83 -7.09
CA ASP A 263 -14.06 10.25 -8.45
C ASP A 263 -12.69 10.52 -9.07
N THR A 264 -12.16 11.74 -8.90
CA THR A 264 -10.85 12.13 -9.41
C THR A 264 -9.73 11.34 -8.72
N GLY A 265 -9.73 11.27 -7.40
CA GLY A 265 -8.72 10.54 -6.63
C GLY A 265 -8.74 9.04 -6.93
N GLN A 266 -9.91 8.42 -6.99
CA GLN A 266 -10.04 6.99 -7.30
C GLN A 266 -9.72 6.65 -8.75
N ALA A 267 -9.95 7.57 -9.70
CA ALA A 267 -9.46 7.42 -11.08
C ALA A 267 -7.92 7.41 -11.13
N LEU A 268 -7.24 8.29 -10.38
CA LEU A 268 -5.79 8.29 -10.26
C LEU A 268 -5.26 6.98 -9.61
N VAL A 269 -5.99 6.44 -8.64
CA VAL A 269 -5.68 5.10 -8.07
C VAL A 269 -5.75 4.03 -9.16
N ALA A 270 -6.83 4.00 -9.95
CA ALA A 270 -7.02 3.04 -11.04
C ALA A 270 -5.91 3.11 -12.10
N GLU A 271 -5.44 4.31 -12.45
CA GLU A 271 -4.35 4.53 -13.42
C GLU A 271 -3.03 3.86 -13.02
N THR A 272 -2.83 3.57 -11.73
CA THR A 272 -1.65 2.85 -11.23
C THR A 272 -1.82 1.34 -11.18
N PHE A 273 -2.88 0.81 -11.74
CA PHE A 273 -3.27 -0.61 -11.67
C PHE A 273 -3.57 -1.13 -10.24
N LEU A 274 -3.70 -0.26 -9.26
CA LEU A 274 -4.38 -0.63 -8.02
C LEU A 274 -5.87 -0.83 -8.30
N MET A 275 -6.52 -1.74 -7.61
CA MET A 275 -7.98 -1.79 -7.57
C MET A 275 -8.46 -0.58 -6.76
N PRO A 276 -9.34 0.27 -7.30
CA PRO A 276 -9.97 1.32 -6.51
C PRO A 276 -10.65 0.76 -5.25
N ALA A 277 -10.65 1.50 -4.16
CA ALA A 277 -11.37 1.09 -2.95
C ALA A 277 -12.89 1.20 -3.14
N ARG A 278 -13.35 2.12 -3.96
CA ARG A 278 -14.75 2.29 -4.34
C ARG A 278 -15.15 1.30 -5.43
N THR A 279 -16.32 0.68 -5.27
CA THR A 279 -16.84 -0.35 -6.19
C THR A 279 -17.49 0.21 -7.45
N ASP A 280 -17.74 1.51 -7.52
CA ASP A 280 -18.35 2.22 -8.65
C ASP A 280 -17.31 2.87 -9.58
N ILE A 281 -16.02 2.67 -9.34
CA ILE A 281 -14.91 3.14 -10.19
C ILE A 281 -14.28 1.94 -10.90
N ASP A 282 -14.25 2.00 -12.23
CA ASP A 282 -13.63 0.95 -13.04
C ASP A 282 -12.11 0.94 -12.92
N GLY A 283 -11.52 -0.24 -12.74
CA GLY A 283 -10.08 -0.45 -12.73
C GLY A 283 -9.53 -0.85 -14.12
N LEU A 284 -8.21 -0.73 -14.31
CA LEU A 284 -7.50 -1.15 -15.53
C LEU A 284 -7.08 -2.65 -15.52
N ARG A 285 -7.58 -3.42 -14.54
CA ARG A 285 -7.23 -4.82 -14.30
C ARG A 285 -8.43 -5.57 -13.71
N PRO A 286 -8.39 -6.91 -13.61
CA PRO A 286 -9.41 -7.68 -12.91
C PRO A 286 -9.64 -7.13 -11.49
N GLY A 287 -10.91 -7.00 -11.11
CA GLY A 287 -11.32 -6.52 -9.80
C GLY A 287 -11.30 -7.60 -8.72
N ILE A 288 -11.63 -7.22 -7.49
CA ILE A 288 -11.62 -8.13 -6.33
C ILE A 288 -12.58 -9.32 -6.51
N ASN A 289 -13.68 -9.12 -7.24
CA ASN A 289 -14.69 -10.16 -7.50
C ASN A 289 -14.22 -11.23 -8.51
N ASP A 290 -13.13 -10.96 -9.22
CA ASP A 290 -12.52 -11.90 -10.18
C ASP A 290 -11.46 -12.79 -9.50
N LEU A 291 -11.19 -12.58 -8.21
CA LEU A 291 -10.17 -13.28 -7.43
C LEU A 291 -10.80 -14.28 -6.45
N THR A 292 -10.14 -15.41 -6.24
CA THR A 292 -10.38 -16.25 -5.05
C THR A 292 -9.57 -15.63 -3.91
N VAL A 293 -10.25 -14.94 -3.00
CA VAL A 293 -9.61 -14.25 -1.87
C VAL A 293 -9.56 -15.15 -0.65
N ILE A 294 -8.38 -15.30 -0.07
CA ILE A 294 -8.17 -15.93 1.24
C ILE A 294 -8.59 -14.92 2.30
N ASP A 295 -9.57 -15.32 3.12
CA ASP A 295 -10.04 -14.51 4.25
C ASP A 295 -9.02 -14.60 5.40
N VAL A 296 -8.61 -13.45 5.92
CA VAL A 296 -7.57 -13.34 6.95
C VAL A 296 -8.08 -12.44 8.08
N ASP A 297 -8.03 -12.94 9.30
CA ASP A 297 -8.22 -12.13 10.50
C ASP A 297 -6.98 -11.26 10.71
N ALA A 298 -7.05 -9.99 10.29
CA ALA A 298 -5.94 -9.06 10.32
C ALA A 298 -5.41 -8.81 11.74
N ASP A 299 -6.31 -8.74 12.73
CA ASP A 299 -5.93 -8.50 14.15
C ASP A 299 -5.15 -9.69 14.72
N ALA A 300 -5.65 -10.92 14.49
CA ALA A 300 -4.97 -12.14 14.93
C ALA A 300 -3.59 -12.30 14.28
N VAL A 301 -3.46 -11.89 13.02
CA VAL A 301 -2.19 -11.92 12.27
C VAL A 301 -1.21 -10.89 12.81
N MET A 302 -1.65 -9.65 13.06
CA MET A 302 -0.78 -8.59 13.57
C MET A 302 -0.26 -8.89 14.97
N ALA A 303 -1.08 -9.48 15.84
CA ALA A 303 -0.65 -9.91 17.17
C ALA A 303 0.52 -10.93 17.14
N ARG A 304 0.70 -11.63 16.02
CA ARG A 304 1.75 -12.64 15.81
C ARG A 304 2.85 -12.20 14.84
N ARG A 305 2.90 -10.92 14.49
CA ARG A 305 3.81 -10.41 13.45
C ARG A 305 5.26 -10.80 13.66
N ASP A 306 5.80 -10.59 14.86
CA ASP A 306 7.20 -10.89 15.17
C ASP A 306 7.48 -12.40 15.13
N GLU A 307 6.54 -13.21 15.59
CA GLU A 307 6.61 -14.68 15.52
C GLU A 307 6.66 -15.17 14.08
N ILE A 308 5.75 -14.67 13.21
CA ILE A 308 5.68 -15.03 11.79
C ILE A 308 6.98 -14.61 11.06
N ILE A 309 7.47 -13.40 11.30
CA ILE A 309 8.73 -12.91 10.70
C ILE A 309 9.92 -13.75 11.20
N SER A 310 9.99 -14.06 12.49
CA SER A 310 11.07 -14.92 13.02
C SER A 310 11.05 -16.30 12.38
N ARG A 311 9.87 -16.92 12.29
CA ARG A 311 9.70 -18.22 11.65
C ARG A 311 10.05 -18.18 10.17
N PHE A 312 9.67 -17.14 9.45
CA PHE A 312 10.05 -16.93 8.05
C PHE A 312 11.57 -16.88 7.90
N ASN A 313 12.25 -16.10 8.75
CA ASN A 313 13.71 -16.01 8.72
C ASN A 313 14.37 -17.36 9.00
N GLU A 314 13.88 -18.15 9.95
CA GLU A 314 14.40 -19.48 10.26
C GLU A 314 14.15 -20.48 9.12
N THR A 315 12.97 -20.39 8.47
CA THR A 315 12.56 -21.33 7.42
C THR A 315 13.18 -21.02 6.07
N VAL A 316 13.36 -19.73 5.72
CA VAL A 316 13.73 -19.32 4.36
C VAL A 316 15.11 -18.67 4.29
N ILE A 317 15.47 -17.79 5.23
CA ILE A 317 16.67 -16.95 5.13
C ILE A 317 17.91 -17.59 5.72
N ASN A 318 17.79 -18.18 6.92
CA ASN A 318 18.92 -18.67 7.74
C ASN A 318 19.19 -20.18 7.58
N ARG A 319 18.90 -20.72 6.41
CA ARG A 319 19.13 -22.15 6.10
C ARG A 319 20.60 -22.50 5.93
#